data_aeb18d794302e640d8bcbd99dab5ed7a
#
_entry.id   aeb18d794302e640d8bcbd99dab5ed7a
#
_cell.length_a   1.000
_cell.length_b   1.000
_cell.length_c   1.000
_cell.angle_alpha   90.00
_cell.angle_beta   90.00
_cell.angle_gamma   90.00
#
_symmetry.space_group_name_H-M   'P 1'
#
loop_
_entity.id
_entity.type
_entity.pdbx_description
1 polymer ?
#
loop_
_entity_poly.entity_id
_entity_poly.type
_entity_poly.pdbx_seq_one_letter_code
_entity_poly.pdbx_strand_id
1 'polypeptide(L)'
;MARLVALILAVVVAVAVLDLAQAEEQPQCARRGRSAPHRPHSVTITEFGAVGDGVTLNTVPFQNAVFYLRSFADKGGAQLYVPKGRWLTGSFNLTSHLTLFLEAGAVILGAQEVSQWPVVEPLPSYGQGIDLPGPRHSSLINGQSLTDVVITGNNGIIDGQGLTWWNWFRSNKLNYSRPHLVEFVDSKEIVISNLTFLNSPAWSIHPVYCSNVMVHNITIQTSLDAPLIDGIVPDSCSNVCIEDSSITVSHDAISLKSGWDNYGITFGMPTSDIHIRRVNLQSSLGAALSFGSEMSGGISDVHVDHLHIRGSTKGIFFKTAQGRGGYIRDAVISDVEMEDVGVAIAFTGDWSTHPGDHFDPTALPVISGITLKNMVGKNISVAGVLSGITGDPFTNICLSNINISLADSANSTSWFCSNISGYSELVFPEPCLDLHNPSNSSSCLSLPSYHAVAVA
;
A
#
# COMPACT_ATOMS: atom_id res chain seq x y z
N MET A 1 -61.16 -10.61 2.45
CA MET A 1 -60.40 -9.42 2.02
C MET A 1 -59.44 -8.91 3.08
N ALA A 2 -59.83 -8.64 4.35
CA ALA A 2 -58.96 -8.10 5.37
C ALA A 2 -57.70 -8.98 5.71
N ARG A 3 -57.82 -10.31 5.72
CA ARG A 3 -56.66 -11.21 5.95
C ARG A 3 -55.64 -11.26 4.79
N LEU A 4 -56.11 -11.05 3.56
CA LEU A 4 -55.25 -11.00 2.37
C LEU A 4 -54.45 -9.70 2.32
N VAL A 5 -55.07 -8.58 2.67
CA VAL A 5 -54.43 -7.27 2.77
C VAL A 5 -53.35 -7.25 3.89
N ALA A 6 -53.64 -7.85 5.04
CA ALA A 6 -52.69 -7.98 6.15
C ALA A 6 -51.46 -8.85 5.77
N LEU A 7 -51.67 -9.91 4.99
CA LEU A 7 -50.58 -10.77 4.53
C LEU A 7 -49.69 -10.05 3.49
N ILE A 8 -50.29 -9.30 2.56
CA ILE A 8 -49.57 -8.49 1.59
C ILE A 8 -48.77 -7.39 2.27
N LEU A 9 -49.35 -6.68 3.26
CA LEU A 9 -48.62 -5.68 4.04
C LEU A 9 -47.44 -6.30 4.81
N ALA A 10 -47.62 -7.47 5.43
CA ALA A 10 -46.56 -8.15 6.16
C ALA A 10 -45.40 -8.58 5.23
N VAL A 11 -45.71 -9.06 4.03
CA VAL A 11 -44.69 -9.42 3.03
C VAL A 11 -43.96 -8.18 2.51
N VAL A 12 -44.66 -7.08 2.22
CA VAL A 12 -44.05 -5.81 1.76
C VAL A 12 -43.16 -5.22 2.87
N VAL A 13 -43.60 -5.26 4.12
CA VAL A 13 -42.77 -4.80 5.24
C VAL A 13 -41.57 -5.72 5.47
N ALA A 14 -41.72 -7.03 5.31
CA ALA A 14 -40.61 -7.98 5.43
C ALA A 14 -39.58 -7.81 4.29
N VAL A 15 -40.02 -7.56 3.06
CA VAL A 15 -39.14 -7.27 1.93
C VAL A 15 -38.43 -5.92 2.13
N ALA A 16 -39.15 -4.88 2.57
CA ALA A 16 -38.56 -3.57 2.86
C ALA A 16 -37.56 -3.61 4.05
N VAL A 17 -37.81 -4.46 5.04
CA VAL A 17 -36.87 -4.67 6.16
C VAL A 17 -35.67 -5.50 5.72
N LEU A 18 -35.83 -6.44 4.79
CA LEU A 18 -34.70 -7.18 4.19
C LEU A 18 -33.87 -6.28 3.27
N ASP A 19 -34.47 -5.37 2.50
CA ASP A 19 -33.74 -4.38 1.71
C ASP A 19 -33.02 -3.33 2.60
N LEU A 20 -33.59 -2.99 3.76
CA LEU A 20 -32.93 -2.10 4.74
C LEU A 20 -31.82 -2.81 5.52
N ALA A 21 -31.87 -4.13 5.70
CA ALA A 21 -30.83 -4.93 6.33
C ALA A 21 -29.67 -5.26 5.37
N GLN A 22 -29.87 -5.07 4.05
CA GLN A 22 -28.83 -5.15 3.02
C GLN A 22 -28.35 -3.77 2.55
N ALA A 23 -28.64 -2.70 3.27
CA ALA A 23 -27.84 -1.49 3.16
C ALA A 23 -26.44 -1.85 3.69
N GLU A 24 -25.63 -2.51 2.84
CA GLU A 24 -24.19 -2.59 3.04
C GLU A 24 -23.73 -1.18 3.41
N GLU A 25 -23.14 -1.02 4.59
CA GLU A 25 -22.41 0.21 4.91
C GLU A 25 -21.45 0.43 3.75
N GLN A 26 -21.73 1.41 2.92
CA GLN A 26 -20.84 1.74 1.81
C GLN A 26 -19.47 2.02 2.43
N PRO A 27 -18.42 1.29 2.03
CA PRO A 27 -17.09 1.45 2.61
C PRO A 27 -16.70 2.92 2.57
N GLN A 28 -15.99 3.38 3.58
CA GLN A 28 -15.61 4.80 3.73
C GLN A 28 -15.00 5.38 2.44
N CYS A 29 -14.28 4.54 1.66
CA CYS A 29 -13.76 4.88 0.33
C CYS A 29 -14.84 5.34 -0.67
N ALA A 30 -16.07 4.82 -0.61
CA ALA A 30 -17.15 5.20 -1.51
C ALA A 30 -17.76 6.58 -1.20
N ARG A 31 -17.61 7.08 0.01
CA ARG A 31 -18.12 8.40 0.44
C ARG A 31 -17.24 9.56 -0.01
N ARG A 32 -16.01 9.29 -0.47
CA ARG A 32 -15.10 10.31 -0.99
C ARG A 32 -15.36 10.51 -2.48
N GLY A 33 -15.54 11.77 -2.88
CA GLY A 33 -15.69 12.11 -4.29
C GLY A 33 -14.45 11.65 -5.08
N ARG A 34 -14.65 10.68 -5.99
CA ARG A 34 -13.58 10.16 -6.88
C ARG A 34 -13.15 11.16 -7.95
N SER A 35 -13.84 12.28 -8.08
CA SER A 35 -13.51 13.32 -9.05
C SER A 35 -12.57 14.35 -8.44
N ALA A 36 -11.51 14.70 -9.18
CA ALA A 36 -10.65 15.81 -8.82
C ALA A 36 -11.49 17.09 -8.63
N PRO A 37 -11.25 17.89 -7.60
CA PRO A 37 -11.95 19.14 -7.39
C PRO A 37 -11.73 20.07 -8.57
N HIS A 38 -12.76 20.81 -8.95
CA HIS A 38 -12.62 21.85 -9.96
C HIS A 38 -11.70 22.96 -9.42
N ARG A 39 -10.59 23.24 -10.12
CA ARG A 39 -9.66 24.31 -9.79
C ARG A 39 -9.97 25.54 -10.67
N PRO A 40 -10.31 26.68 -10.08
CA PRO A 40 -10.66 27.88 -10.86
C PRO A 40 -9.47 28.48 -11.61
N HIS A 41 -8.23 28.16 -11.20
CA HIS A 41 -7.02 28.65 -11.83
C HIS A 41 -6.26 27.50 -12.46
N SER A 42 -5.81 27.66 -13.71
CA SER A 42 -5.03 26.64 -14.42
C SER A 42 -3.97 27.32 -15.26
N VAL A 43 -2.75 26.77 -15.21
CA VAL A 43 -1.66 27.17 -16.09
C VAL A 43 -1.02 25.93 -16.70
N THR A 44 -0.44 26.12 -17.89
CA THR A 44 0.30 25.07 -18.59
C THR A 44 1.79 25.19 -18.29
N ILE A 45 2.46 24.05 -18.09
CA ILE A 45 3.91 24.04 -17.77
C ILE A 45 4.75 24.78 -18.82
N THR A 46 4.28 24.84 -20.07
CA THR A 46 4.94 25.57 -21.16
C THR A 46 4.98 27.08 -20.95
N GLU A 47 4.05 27.65 -20.19
CA GLU A 47 4.04 29.09 -19.83
C GLU A 47 5.24 29.47 -18.95
N PHE A 48 5.89 28.48 -18.34
CA PHE A 48 7.10 28.64 -17.53
C PHE A 48 8.37 28.27 -18.27
N GLY A 49 8.28 28.11 -19.59
CA GLY A 49 9.42 27.82 -20.46
C GLY A 49 9.82 26.35 -20.54
N ALA A 50 8.94 25.42 -20.08
CA ALA A 50 9.21 24.00 -20.23
C ALA A 50 9.16 23.55 -21.69
N VAL A 51 10.01 22.60 -22.04
CA VAL A 51 10.14 21.99 -23.38
C VAL A 51 9.91 20.49 -23.28
N GLY A 52 8.89 19.99 -23.97
CA GLY A 52 8.45 18.58 -23.91
C GLY A 52 9.15 17.67 -24.91
N ASP A 53 10.47 17.81 -25.10
CA ASP A 53 11.29 17.10 -26.10
C ASP A 53 11.96 15.82 -25.54
N GLY A 54 11.88 15.57 -24.23
CA GLY A 54 12.50 14.45 -23.54
C GLY A 54 13.99 14.62 -23.25
N VAL A 55 14.57 15.77 -23.54
CA VAL A 55 16.01 16.06 -23.41
C VAL A 55 16.26 17.32 -22.58
N THR A 56 15.48 18.37 -22.80
CA THR A 56 15.59 19.62 -22.05
C THR A 56 15.17 19.43 -20.61
N LEU A 57 16.03 19.81 -19.66
CA LEU A 57 15.74 19.71 -18.23
C LEU A 57 14.73 20.78 -17.80
N ASN A 58 13.60 20.37 -17.25
CA ASN A 58 12.47 21.23 -16.86
C ASN A 58 12.31 21.38 -15.35
N THR A 59 13.32 21.06 -14.52
CA THR A 59 13.21 21.17 -13.05
C THR A 59 12.84 22.60 -12.63
N VAL A 60 13.52 23.62 -13.18
CA VAL A 60 13.23 25.02 -12.88
C VAL A 60 11.84 25.46 -13.36
N PRO A 61 11.41 25.15 -14.60
CA PRO A 61 10.02 25.36 -15.02
C PRO A 61 8.96 24.76 -14.07
N PHE A 62 9.13 23.50 -13.62
CA PHE A 62 8.19 22.88 -12.67
C PHE A 62 8.19 23.64 -11.33
N GLN A 63 9.36 23.94 -10.77
CA GLN A 63 9.48 24.69 -9.52
C GLN A 63 8.83 26.08 -9.61
N ASN A 64 9.05 26.81 -10.70
CA ASN A 64 8.48 28.13 -10.94
C ASN A 64 6.97 28.09 -11.09
N ALA A 65 6.43 27.08 -11.81
CA ALA A 65 5.00 26.88 -11.96
C ALA A 65 4.34 26.64 -10.61
N VAL A 66 4.88 25.72 -9.80
CA VAL A 66 4.34 25.41 -8.46
C VAL A 66 4.43 26.63 -7.55
N PHE A 67 5.56 27.36 -7.58
CA PHE A 67 5.72 28.61 -6.81
C PHE A 67 4.65 29.65 -7.17
N TYR A 68 4.39 29.85 -8.45
CA TYR A 68 3.35 30.76 -8.94
C TYR A 68 1.96 30.31 -8.46
N LEU A 69 1.64 29.02 -8.63
CA LEU A 69 0.33 28.44 -8.30
C LEU A 69 0.02 28.45 -6.80
N ARG A 70 1.03 28.46 -5.95
CA ARG A 70 0.88 28.60 -4.49
C ARG A 70 0.07 29.85 -4.10
N SER A 71 0.14 30.94 -4.90
CA SER A 71 -0.59 32.18 -4.64
C SER A 71 -2.12 32.06 -4.81
N PHE A 72 -2.62 30.93 -5.27
CA PHE A 72 -4.04 30.65 -5.46
C PHE A 72 -4.60 29.66 -4.43
N ALA A 73 -3.82 29.23 -3.45
CA ALA A 73 -4.24 28.24 -2.47
C ALA A 73 -5.51 28.69 -1.70
N ASP A 74 -5.59 29.95 -1.33
CA ASP A 74 -6.73 30.59 -0.64
C ASP A 74 -7.87 31.04 -1.59
N LYS A 75 -7.73 30.79 -2.90
CA LYS A 75 -8.66 31.21 -3.96
C LYS A 75 -9.32 30.02 -4.68
N GLY A 76 -9.48 28.91 -3.97
CA GLY A 76 -10.04 27.67 -4.53
C GLY A 76 -9.01 26.72 -5.17
N GLY A 77 -7.71 27.05 -5.00
CA GLY A 77 -6.62 26.22 -5.51
C GLY A 77 -6.36 26.38 -7.01
N ALA A 78 -5.43 25.60 -7.52
CA ALA A 78 -4.96 25.72 -8.90
C ALA A 78 -4.62 24.36 -9.53
N GLN A 79 -4.54 24.35 -10.87
CA GLN A 79 -4.10 23.22 -11.66
C GLN A 79 -2.81 23.55 -12.43
N LEU A 80 -1.82 22.68 -12.31
CA LEU A 80 -0.69 22.62 -13.23
C LEU A 80 -1.00 21.61 -14.32
N TYR A 81 -1.22 22.08 -15.52
CA TYR A 81 -1.50 21.25 -16.69
C TYR A 81 -0.20 20.89 -17.42
N VAL A 82 0.04 19.60 -17.60
CA VAL A 82 1.18 19.05 -18.33
C VAL A 82 0.65 18.49 -19.65
N PRO A 83 0.85 19.16 -20.79
CA PRO A 83 0.33 18.72 -22.08
C PRO A 83 1.12 17.52 -22.61
N LYS A 84 0.62 16.92 -23.68
CA LYS A 84 1.30 15.85 -24.43
C LYS A 84 2.75 16.26 -24.72
N GLY A 85 3.69 15.37 -24.44
CA GLY A 85 5.14 15.58 -24.60
C GLY A 85 5.96 14.74 -23.62
N ARG A 86 7.27 14.86 -23.68
CA ARG A 86 8.20 14.16 -22.79
C ARG A 86 8.95 15.19 -21.95
N TRP A 87 8.66 15.27 -20.67
CA TRP A 87 9.08 16.34 -19.77
C TRP A 87 10.18 15.83 -18.81
N LEU A 88 11.44 15.94 -19.21
CA LEU A 88 12.58 15.55 -18.38
C LEU A 88 12.71 16.53 -17.21
N THR A 89 12.74 16.02 -15.97
CA THR A 89 12.87 16.85 -14.76
C THR A 89 13.65 16.12 -13.67
N GLY A 90 14.32 16.86 -12.82
CA GLY A 90 14.78 16.42 -11.52
C GLY A 90 13.65 16.49 -10.48
N SER A 91 14.02 16.30 -9.22
CA SER A 91 13.11 16.38 -8.09
C SER A 91 12.45 17.76 -7.95
N PHE A 92 11.14 17.79 -7.68
CA PHE A 92 10.40 19.03 -7.41
C PHE A 92 9.31 18.81 -6.34
N ASN A 93 8.96 19.90 -5.68
CA ASN A 93 7.95 19.89 -4.61
C ASN A 93 6.62 20.42 -5.14
N LEU A 94 5.51 19.84 -4.65
CA LEU A 94 4.16 20.36 -4.85
C LEU A 94 3.79 21.39 -3.77
N THR A 95 2.58 21.93 -3.85
CA THR A 95 1.99 22.83 -2.86
C THR A 95 0.57 22.40 -2.53
N SER A 96 0.02 22.89 -1.41
CA SER A 96 -1.38 22.63 -1.05
C SER A 96 -2.37 23.21 -2.05
N HIS A 97 -3.55 22.61 -2.15
CA HIS A 97 -4.65 22.99 -3.04
C HIS A 97 -4.25 22.99 -4.52
N LEU A 98 -3.42 21.98 -4.89
CA LEU A 98 -2.90 21.85 -6.25
C LEU A 98 -3.39 20.56 -6.90
N THR A 99 -3.79 20.66 -8.16
CA THR A 99 -3.93 19.53 -9.07
C THR A 99 -2.79 19.52 -10.08
N LEU A 100 -1.96 18.47 -10.05
CA LEU A 100 -1.03 18.15 -11.14
C LEU A 100 -1.77 17.26 -12.13
N PHE A 101 -2.08 17.79 -13.31
CA PHE A 101 -2.86 17.09 -14.33
C PHE A 101 -2.01 16.77 -15.56
N LEU A 102 -1.92 15.49 -15.91
CA LEU A 102 -1.19 15.00 -17.07
C LEU A 102 -2.17 14.65 -18.21
N GLU A 103 -2.02 15.32 -19.35
CA GLU A 103 -2.79 15.02 -20.56
C GLU A 103 -2.46 13.61 -21.09
N ALA A 104 -3.35 13.07 -21.93
CA ALA A 104 -3.07 11.84 -22.67
C ALA A 104 -1.80 11.99 -23.54
N GLY A 105 -0.80 11.11 -23.29
CA GLY A 105 0.51 11.16 -23.95
C GLY A 105 1.49 12.15 -23.34
N ALA A 106 1.17 12.76 -22.20
CA ALA A 106 2.16 13.44 -21.36
C ALA A 106 3.01 12.40 -20.60
N VAL A 107 4.32 12.57 -20.59
CA VAL A 107 5.27 11.72 -19.87
C VAL A 107 6.23 12.61 -19.07
N ILE A 108 6.16 12.55 -17.75
CA ILE A 108 7.20 13.13 -16.87
C ILE A 108 8.32 12.09 -16.75
N LEU A 109 9.55 12.50 -17.02
CA LEU A 109 10.74 11.66 -16.98
C LEU A 109 11.68 12.12 -15.87
N GLY A 110 12.07 11.19 -14.97
CA GLY A 110 13.08 11.45 -13.96
C GLY A 110 14.47 11.63 -14.58
N ALA A 111 15.20 12.67 -14.21
CA ALA A 111 16.58 12.87 -14.66
C ALA A 111 17.49 11.74 -14.17
N GLN A 112 18.47 11.36 -14.97
CA GLN A 112 19.44 10.30 -14.62
C GLN A 112 20.68 10.84 -13.88
N GLU A 113 20.86 12.16 -13.84
CA GLU A 113 21.93 12.81 -13.08
C GLU A 113 21.58 12.91 -11.61
N VAL A 114 22.42 12.35 -10.74
CA VAL A 114 22.24 12.37 -9.27
C VAL A 114 22.06 13.77 -8.71
N SER A 115 22.77 14.76 -9.28
CA SER A 115 22.68 16.16 -8.83
C SER A 115 21.28 16.78 -8.96
N GLN A 116 20.37 16.14 -9.73
CA GLN A 116 18.98 16.57 -9.88
C GLN A 116 18.07 16.01 -8.79
N TRP A 117 18.60 15.21 -7.85
CA TRP A 117 17.90 14.57 -6.76
C TRP A 117 18.53 14.99 -5.42
N PRO A 118 18.07 16.08 -4.80
CA PRO A 118 18.61 16.58 -3.54
C PRO A 118 18.68 15.49 -2.46
N VAL A 119 19.66 15.59 -1.58
CA VAL A 119 19.80 14.74 -0.41
C VAL A 119 18.99 15.36 0.74
N VAL A 120 18.24 14.54 1.44
CA VAL A 120 17.36 14.92 2.56
C VAL A 120 17.61 14.01 3.77
N GLU A 121 17.27 14.49 4.94
CA GLU A 121 17.36 13.72 6.18
C GLU A 121 16.48 12.47 6.15
N PRO A 122 16.83 11.43 6.90
CA PRO A 122 15.99 10.26 7.09
C PRO A 122 14.64 10.62 7.71
N LEU A 123 13.65 9.76 7.47
CA LEU A 123 12.37 9.85 8.16
C LEU A 123 12.57 9.59 9.67
N PRO A 124 11.95 10.39 10.56
CA PRO A 124 12.09 10.23 12.02
C PRO A 124 11.75 8.83 12.52
N SER A 125 10.75 8.15 11.92
CA SER A 125 10.36 6.78 12.27
C SER A 125 11.31 5.69 11.77
N TYR A 126 12.36 6.05 10.99
CA TYR A 126 13.35 5.12 10.45
C TYR A 126 14.77 5.38 10.96
N GLY A 127 15.14 6.65 11.22
CA GLY A 127 16.46 7.06 11.66
C GLY A 127 17.57 6.91 10.61
N GLN A 128 17.28 6.28 9.49
CA GLN A 128 18.20 6.10 8.35
C GLN A 128 17.42 5.92 7.04
N GLY A 129 18.13 5.89 5.92
CA GLY A 129 17.54 5.52 4.63
C GLY A 129 17.25 4.02 4.52
N ILE A 130 16.44 3.65 3.53
CA ILE A 130 15.99 2.25 3.34
C ILE A 130 17.09 1.33 2.78
N ASP A 131 18.02 1.85 2.00
CA ASP A 131 19.09 1.07 1.37
C ASP A 131 20.42 1.18 2.13
N LEU A 132 20.69 2.34 2.76
CA LEU A 132 21.97 2.69 3.39
C LEU A 132 21.73 3.48 4.68
N PRO A 133 22.65 3.38 5.66
CA PRO A 133 22.66 4.27 6.81
C PRO A 133 22.76 5.74 6.42
N GLY A 134 22.16 6.64 7.21
CA GLY A 134 22.24 8.08 7.00
C GLY A 134 21.19 8.62 6.02
N PRO A 135 21.48 9.74 5.32
CA PRO A 135 20.55 10.45 4.45
C PRO A 135 20.03 9.66 3.24
N ARG A 136 19.04 10.20 2.58
CA ARG A 136 18.41 9.63 1.39
C ARG A 136 18.19 10.68 0.32
N HIS A 137 18.02 10.26 -0.93
CA HIS A 137 17.61 11.17 -1.99
C HIS A 137 16.14 11.54 -1.87
N SER A 138 15.80 12.80 -2.14
CA SER A 138 14.44 13.29 -2.31
C SER A 138 13.78 12.62 -3.52
N SER A 139 12.49 12.34 -3.44
CA SER A 139 11.72 11.70 -4.52
C SER A 139 11.57 12.60 -5.75
N LEU A 140 11.10 12.06 -6.88
CA LEU A 140 10.88 12.89 -8.08
C LEU A 140 9.81 13.94 -7.82
N ILE A 141 8.67 13.53 -7.25
CA ILE A 141 7.56 14.40 -6.89
C ILE A 141 7.37 14.32 -5.37
N ASN A 142 7.42 15.46 -4.71
CA ASN A 142 7.37 15.53 -3.24
C ASN A 142 6.24 16.44 -2.74
N GLY A 143 5.67 16.06 -1.60
CA GLY A 143 4.78 16.88 -0.80
C GLY A 143 5.20 16.84 0.67
N GLN A 144 5.33 18.00 1.31
CA GLN A 144 5.63 18.12 2.75
C GLN A 144 4.59 18.99 3.43
N SER A 145 3.89 18.45 4.43
CA SER A 145 2.85 19.13 5.21
C SER A 145 1.78 19.80 4.33
N LEU A 146 1.33 19.09 3.30
CA LEU A 146 0.38 19.59 2.31
C LEU A 146 -1.06 19.16 2.64
N THR A 147 -2.01 19.90 2.10
CA THR A 147 -3.44 19.59 2.18
C THR A 147 -4.09 19.74 0.81
N ASP A 148 -5.00 18.83 0.46
CA ASP A 148 -5.81 18.90 -0.78
C ASP A 148 -4.93 18.93 -2.03
N VAL A 149 -4.20 17.84 -2.26
CA VAL A 149 -3.34 17.66 -3.44
C VAL A 149 -3.84 16.51 -4.31
N VAL A 150 -3.94 16.77 -5.59
CA VAL A 150 -4.36 15.78 -6.57
C VAL A 150 -3.28 15.59 -7.63
N ILE A 151 -2.85 14.35 -7.86
CA ILE A 151 -2.03 13.97 -9.02
C ILE A 151 -2.90 13.08 -9.90
N THR A 152 -3.29 13.56 -11.07
CA THR A 152 -4.23 12.86 -11.94
C THR A 152 -4.01 13.16 -13.42
N GLY A 153 -4.80 12.57 -14.28
CA GLY A 153 -4.70 12.86 -15.72
C GLY A 153 -5.61 11.98 -16.57
N ASN A 154 -5.31 11.98 -17.85
CA ASN A 154 -5.93 11.12 -18.86
C ASN A 154 -4.96 10.01 -19.26
N ASN A 155 -4.59 9.14 -18.32
CA ASN A 155 -3.61 8.08 -18.50
C ASN A 155 -2.21 8.61 -18.92
N GLY A 156 -1.81 9.76 -18.38
CA GLY A 156 -0.44 10.27 -18.48
C GLY A 156 0.54 9.38 -17.71
N ILE A 157 1.82 9.54 -17.96
CA ILE A 157 2.88 8.66 -17.45
C ILE A 157 3.84 9.46 -16.56
N ILE A 158 4.26 8.86 -15.44
CA ILE A 158 5.38 9.29 -14.62
C ILE A 158 6.41 8.16 -14.63
N ASP A 159 7.54 8.37 -15.33
CA ASP A 159 8.61 7.40 -15.51
C ASP A 159 9.85 7.83 -14.73
N GLY A 160 10.19 7.09 -13.71
CA GLY A 160 11.34 7.37 -12.84
C GLY A 160 12.70 7.11 -13.48
N GLN A 161 12.74 6.47 -14.67
CA GLN A 161 13.97 6.05 -15.35
C GLN A 161 14.94 5.31 -14.41
N GLY A 162 14.41 4.41 -13.54
CA GLY A 162 15.10 3.80 -12.40
C GLY A 162 16.34 2.98 -12.73
N LEU A 163 16.57 2.59 -13.99
CA LEU A 163 17.66 1.69 -14.38
C LEU A 163 19.03 2.15 -13.88
N THR A 164 19.33 3.45 -13.92
CA THR A 164 20.59 4.01 -13.40
C THR A 164 20.74 3.76 -11.90
N TRP A 165 19.68 3.98 -11.12
CA TRP A 165 19.64 3.74 -9.68
C TRP A 165 19.78 2.26 -9.35
N TRP A 166 19.14 1.37 -10.13
CA TRP A 166 19.22 -0.08 -9.96
C TRP A 166 20.64 -0.60 -10.23
N ASN A 167 21.31 -0.07 -11.24
CA ASN A 167 22.70 -0.43 -11.54
C ASN A 167 23.66 0.03 -10.44
N TRP A 168 23.45 1.21 -9.86
CA TRP A 168 24.25 1.69 -8.73
C TRP A 168 24.01 0.87 -7.47
N PHE A 169 22.76 0.55 -7.19
CA PHE A 169 22.42 -0.35 -6.08
C PHE A 169 23.12 -1.71 -6.22
N ARG A 170 22.96 -2.39 -7.36
CA ARG A 170 23.58 -3.69 -7.61
C ARG A 170 25.12 -3.66 -7.57
N SER A 171 25.73 -2.54 -7.92
CA SER A 171 27.20 -2.36 -7.94
C SER A 171 27.75 -1.74 -6.66
N ASN A 172 26.93 -1.54 -5.62
CA ASN A 172 27.30 -0.89 -4.36
C ASN A 172 27.93 0.49 -4.56
N LYS A 173 27.39 1.29 -5.50
CA LYS A 173 27.86 2.64 -5.83
C LYS A 173 26.97 3.75 -5.29
N LEU A 174 25.94 3.42 -4.53
CA LEU A 174 25.10 4.42 -3.87
C LEU A 174 25.87 5.06 -2.71
N ASN A 175 25.78 6.38 -2.61
CA ASN A 175 26.28 7.14 -1.46
C ASN A 175 25.18 7.39 -0.43
N TYR A 176 23.92 7.40 -0.87
CA TYR A 176 22.72 7.59 -0.09
C TYR A 176 21.62 6.66 -0.59
N SER A 177 20.60 6.42 0.22
CA SER A 177 19.46 5.60 -0.21
C SER A 177 18.77 6.18 -1.43
N ARG A 178 18.31 5.29 -2.30
CA ARG A 178 17.64 5.65 -3.56
C ARG A 178 16.40 6.50 -3.30
N PRO A 179 16.03 7.38 -4.25
CA PRO A 179 14.78 8.15 -4.19
C PRO A 179 13.58 7.26 -4.47
N HIS A 180 12.42 7.65 -3.95
CA HIS A 180 11.12 7.14 -4.40
C HIS A 180 10.64 7.92 -5.64
N LEU A 181 9.54 7.48 -6.26
CA LEU A 181 8.99 8.20 -7.41
C LEU A 181 8.07 9.34 -6.95
N VAL A 182 7.09 9.03 -6.09
CA VAL A 182 6.21 10.03 -5.48
C VAL A 182 6.21 9.83 -3.97
N GLU A 183 6.44 10.89 -3.20
CA GLU A 183 6.43 10.85 -1.76
C GLU A 183 5.66 12.02 -1.17
N PHE A 184 4.77 11.71 -0.22
CA PHE A 184 4.09 12.71 0.60
C PHE A 184 4.44 12.46 2.07
N VAL A 185 4.94 13.49 2.75
CA VAL A 185 5.28 13.46 4.17
C VAL A 185 4.33 14.39 4.93
N ASP A 186 3.73 13.91 6.03
CA ASP A 186 2.87 14.70 6.92
C ASP A 186 1.79 15.49 6.15
N SER A 187 1.11 14.83 5.22
CA SER A 187 0.16 15.47 4.32
C SER A 187 -1.24 14.83 4.42
N LYS A 188 -2.26 15.58 4.04
CA LYS A 188 -3.65 15.10 4.12
C LYS A 188 -4.48 15.44 2.89
N GLU A 189 -5.53 14.64 2.67
CA GLU A 189 -6.44 14.83 1.53
C GLU A 189 -5.70 14.71 0.19
N ILE A 190 -5.00 13.58 0.02
CA ILE A 190 -4.20 13.29 -1.18
C ILE A 190 -4.99 12.35 -2.09
N VAL A 191 -5.06 12.68 -3.37
CA VAL A 191 -5.65 11.81 -4.40
C VAL A 191 -4.63 11.56 -5.51
N ILE A 192 -4.38 10.29 -5.82
CA ILE A 192 -3.55 9.87 -6.95
C ILE A 192 -4.38 8.96 -7.85
N SER A 193 -4.60 9.35 -9.11
CA SER A 193 -5.52 8.61 -9.95
C SER A 193 -5.26 8.74 -11.46
N ASN A 194 -5.79 7.78 -12.24
CA ASN A 194 -5.84 7.82 -13.71
C ASN A 194 -4.47 8.01 -14.38
N LEU A 195 -3.42 7.42 -13.83
CA LEU A 195 -2.03 7.56 -14.29
C LEU A 195 -1.32 6.22 -14.37
N THR A 196 -0.23 6.21 -15.12
CA THR A 196 0.72 5.10 -15.16
C THR A 196 2.06 5.54 -14.57
N PHE A 197 2.59 4.74 -13.62
CA PHE A 197 3.88 4.93 -12.98
C PHE A 197 4.85 3.86 -13.50
N LEU A 198 5.99 4.28 -14.03
CA LEU A 198 6.97 3.39 -14.64
C LEU A 198 8.33 3.50 -13.96
N ASN A 199 9.04 2.38 -13.90
CA ASN A 199 10.48 2.30 -13.61
C ASN A 199 10.91 3.16 -12.41
N SER A 200 10.24 3.00 -11.27
CA SER A 200 10.59 3.71 -10.04
C SER A 200 12.02 3.40 -9.60
N PRO A 201 12.80 4.38 -9.13
CA PRO A 201 14.15 4.11 -8.62
C PRO A 201 14.19 3.21 -7.40
N ALA A 202 13.23 3.40 -6.46
CA ALA A 202 12.91 2.54 -5.33
C ALA A 202 11.38 2.37 -5.23
N TRP A 203 10.69 2.85 -4.20
CA TRP A 203 9.25 2.72 -4.07
C TRP A 203 8.50 3.67 -5.02
N SER A 204 7.33 3.24 -5.51
CA SER A 204 6.61 4.03 -6.52
C SER A 204 5.76 5.13 -5.90
N ILE A 205 4.94 4.82 -4.90
CA ILE A 205 4.09 5.78 -4.19
C ILE A 205 4.25 5.56 -2.69
N HIS A 206 4.80 6.54 -2.01
CA HIS A 206 5.10 6.50 -0.58
C HIS A 206 4.42 7.65 0.17
N PRO A 207 3.15 7.51 0.58
CA PRO A 207 2.59 8.38 1.60
C PRO A 207 3.13 7.96 2.96
N VAL A 208 3.70 8.92 3.71
CA VAL A 208 4.23 8.69 5.06
C VAL A 208 3.72 9.77 6.01
N TYR A 209 3.24 9.38 7.19
CA TYR A 209 2.57 10.24 8.17
C TYR A 209 1.35 10.98 7.60
N CYS A 210 0.71 10.38 6.59
CA CYS A 210 -0.39 10.99 5.86
C CYS A 210 -1.75 10.53 6.37
N SER A 211 -2.76 11.34 6.13
CA SER A 211 -4.16 10.96 6.38
C SER A 211 -5.05 11.30 5.20
N ASN A 212 -6.13 10.53 5.05
CA ASN A 212 -7.08 10.76 3.96
C ASN A 212 -6.43 10.62 2.58
N VAL A 213 -5.76 9.50 2.32
CA VAL A 213 -5.11 9.22 1.04
C VAL A 213 -5.99 8.31 0.19
N MET A 214 -6.20 8.67 -1.07
CA MET A 214 -6.91 7.85 -2.04
C MET A 214 -6.02 7.60 -3.27
N VAL A 215 -5.81 6.33 -3.59
CA VAL A 215 -5.10 5.89 -4.81
C VAL A 215 -6.05 5.01 -5.61
N HIS A 216 -6.43 5.42 -6.81
CA HIS A 216 -7.36 4.64 -7.61
C HIS A 216 -7.14 4.74 -9.12
N ASN A 217 -7.52 3.68 -9.84
CA ASN A 217 -7.41 3.62 -11.30
C ASN A 217 -6.01 3.99 -11.80
N ILE A 218 -4.99 3.39 -11.19
CA ILE A 218 -3.58 3.57 -11.59
C ILE A 218 -2.98 2.25 -12.07
N THR A 219 -1.93 2.38 -12.86
CA THR A 219 -1.04 1.27 -13.21
C THR A 219 0.37 1.58 -12.70
N ILE A 220 0.97 0.66 -11.94
CA ILE A 220 2.39 0.70 -11.60
C ILE A 220 3.08 -0.46 -12.30
N GLN A 221 4.15 -0.18 -13.02
CA GLN A 221 4.92 -1.20 -13.72
C GLN A 221 6.41 -0.93 -13.65
N THR A 222 7.16 -1.90 -13.12
CA THR A 222 8.62 -1.90 -13.14
C THR A 222 9.12 -3.24 -13.67
N SER A 223 10.39 -3.31 -14.04
CA SER A 223 11.01 -4.58 -14.41
C SER A 223 10.97 -5.55 -13.24
N LEU A 224 10.58 -6.81 -13.49
CA LEU A 224 10.50 -7.85 -12.47
C LEU A 224 11.87 -8.28 -11.92
N ASP A 225 12.96 -7.92 -12.59
CA ASP A 225 14.34 -8.13 -12.13
C ASP A 225 14.95 -6.89 -11.45
N ALA A 226 14.22 -5.79 -11.33
CA ALA A 226 14.69 -4.58 -10.65
C ALA A 226 14.98 -4.89 -9.15
N PRO A 227 15.98 -4.25 -8.52
CA PRO A 227 16.32 -4.56 -7.14
C PRO A 227 15.40 -3.87 -6.13
N LEU A 228 14.60 -4.64 -5.39
CA LEU A 228 13.80 -4.19 -4.25
C LEU A 228 12.92 -2.96 -4.55
N ILE A 229 12.03 -3.09 -5.54
CA ILE A 229 11.09 -2.03 -5.91
C ILE A 229 9.70 -2.37 -5.36
N ASP A 230 9.21 -1.55 -4.43
CA ASP A 230 7.84 -1.65 -3.93
C ASP A 230 6.89 -0.75 -4.73
N GLY A 231 5.62 -1.12 -4.74
CA GLY A 231 4.59 -0.37 -5.44
C GLY A 231 4.01 0.76 -4.59
N ILE A 232 2.95 0.51 -3.85
CA ILE A 232 2.32 1.50 -2.97
C ILE A 232 2.66 1.15 -1.52
N VAL A 233 3.22 2.11 -0.79
CA VAL A 233 3.71 1.90 0.58
C VAL A 233 3.09 2.91 1.54
N PRO A 234 1.87 2.68 2.06
CA PRO A 234 1.34 3.47 3.17
C PRO A 234 2.17 3.23 4.44
N ASP A 235 2.71 4.29 5.02
CA ASP A 235 3.63 4.25 6.15
C ASP A 235 3.20 5.22 7.23
N SER A 236 2.88 4.72 8.42
CA SER A 236 2.35 5.54 9.52
C SER A 236 1.19 6.44 9.05
N CYS A 237 0.29 5.88 8.24
CA CYS A 237 -0.82 6.58 7.60
C CYS A 237 -2.16 6.15 8.18
N SER A 238 -3.14 7.03 8.11
CA SER A 238 -4.52 6.71 8.50
C SER A 238 -5.51 7.04 7.40
N ASN A 239 -6.56 6.21 7.31
CA ASN A 239 -7.64 6.38 6.36
C ASN A 239 -7.13 6.44 4.90
N VAL A 240 -6.59 5.29 4.46
CA VAL A 240 -6.03 5.11 3.11
C VAL A 240 -6.90 4.17 2.31
N CYS A 241 -7.26 4.58 1.10
CA CYS A 241 -7.98 3.76 0.14
C CYS A 241 -7.11 3.48 -1.09
N ILE A 242 -6.97 2.20 -1.45
CA ILE A 242 -6.31 1.77 -2.70
C ILE A 242 -7.28 0.89 -3.47
N GLU A 243 -7.70 1.32 -4.65
CA GLU A 243 -8.70 0.56 -5.40
C GLU A 243 -8.54 0.64 -6.93
N ASP A 244 -9.19 -0.31 -7.63
CA ASP A 244 -9.30 -0.33 -9.09
C ASP A 244 -7.95 -0.18 -9.82
N SER A 245 -6.90 -0.82 -9.32
CA SER A 245 -5.52 -0.56 -9.76
C SER A 245 -4.76 -1.85 -10.13
N SER A 246 -3.68 -1.70 -10.89
CA SER A 246 -2.82 -2.82 -11.29
C SER A 246 -1.36 -2.51 -10.96
N ILE A 247 -0.69 -3.40 -10.22
CA ILE A 247 0.66 -3.18 -9.71
C ILE A 247 1.53 -4.39 -10.05
N THR A 248 2.57 -4.15 -10.84
CA THR A 248 3.59 -5.14 -11.21
C THR A 248 4.97 -4.61 -10.86
N VAL A 249 5.60 -5.21 -9.86
CA VAL A 249 6.90 -4.77 -9.33
C VAL A 249 7.79 -5.97 -8.98
N SER A 250 9.03 -5.69 -8.68
CA SER A 250 9.99 -6.75 -8.32
C SER A 250 9.90 -7.18 -6.86
N HIS A 251 9.52 -6.30 -5.94
CA HIS A 251 9.43 -6.61 -4.51
C HIS A 251 7.99 -6.51 -4.01
N ASP A 252 7.65 -5.83 -2.95
CA ASP A 252 6.28 -5.81 -2.43
C ASP A 252 5.35 -4.94 -3.28
N ALA A 253 4.23 -5.48 -3.81
CA ALA A 253 3.35 -4.68 -4.66
C ALA A 253 2.54 -3.66 -3.83
N ILE A 254 1.98 -4.07 -2.71
CA ILE A 254 1.47 -3.17 -1.67
C ILE A 254 2.12 -3.56 -0.35
N SER A 255 2.70 -2.59 0.36
CA SER A 255 3.41 -2.83 1.62
C SER A 255 2.97 -1.83 2.69
N LEU A 256 2.31 -2.31 3.75
CA LEU A 256 1.90 -1.48 4.89
C LEU A 256 3.03 -1.41 5.90
N LYS A 257 3.47 -0.21 6.26
CA LYS A 257 4.59 0.04 7.16
C LYS A 257 4.22 1.06 8.24
N SER A 258 5.00 1.11 9.33
CA SER A 258 4.83 2.10 10.41
C SER A 258 6.13 2.32 11.21
N GLY A 259 7.24 2.48 10.49
CA GLY A 259 8.53 2.80 11.10
C GLY A 259 9.30 1.57 11.62
N TRP A 260 10.55 1.78 11.98
CA TRP A 260 11.59 0.75 12.16
C TRP A 260 12.18 0.76 13.57
N ASP A 261 12.00 -0.34 14.32
CA ASP A 261 12.52 -0.60 15.66
C ASP A 261 12.29 0.60 16.62
N ASN A 262 13.28 0.96 17.41
CA ASN A 262 13.20 2.07 18.36
C ASN A 262 12.76 3.41 17.75
N TYR A 263 13.10 3.67 16.51
CA TYR A 263 12.64 4.88 15.81
C TYR A 263 11.13 4.85 15.60
N GLY A 264 10.59 3.74 15.09
CA GLY A 264 9.15 3.56 14.91
C GLY A 264 8.39 3.49 16.23
N ILE A 265 8.93 2.77 17.25
CA ILE A 265 8.34 2.70 18.59
C ILE A 265 8.24 4.10 19.20
N THR A 266 9.33 4.87 19.17
CA THR A 266 9.40 6.22 19.75
C THR A 266 8.51 7.20 19.00
N PHE A 267 8.46 7.10 17.68
CA PHE A 267 7.59 7.95 16.86
C PHE A 267 6.12 7.66 17.12
N GLY A 268 5.76 6.38 17.34
CA GLY A 268 4.48 5.93 17.86
C GLY A 268 3.28 6.20 16.97
N MET A 269 3.46 6.33 15.66
CA MET A 269 2.37 6.60 14.71
C MET A 269 2.02 5.34 13.92
N PRO A 270 0.84 4.73 14.14
CA PRO A 270 0.44 3.51 13.44
C PRO A 270 -0.04 3.78 12.00
N THR A 271 -0.05 2.72 11.21
CA THR A 271 -0.84 2.64 9.99
C THR A 271 -2.19 2.01 10.32
N SER A 272 -3.30 2.71 10.04
CA SER A 272 -4.64 2.27 10.42
C SER A 272 -5.74 2.75 9.48
N ASP A 273 -6.91 2.08 9.52
CA ASP A 273 -8.06 2.38 8.66
C ASP A 273 -7.66 2.31 7.17
N ILE A 274 -7.19 1.13 6.77
CA ILE A 274 -6.69 0.87 5.42
C ILE A 274 -7.69 0.01 4.66
N HIS A 275 -8.09 0.48 3.48
CA HIS A 275 -8.97 -0.24 2.58
C HIS A 275 -8.30 -0.50 1.23
N ILE A 276 -8.18 -1.78 0.86
CA ILE A 276 -7.61 -2.20 -0.41
C ILE A 276 -8.62 -3.08 -1.12
N ARG A 277 -9.02 -2.72 -2.34
CA ARG A 277 -10.04 -3.49 -3.05
C ARG A 277 -9.92 -3.44 -4.58
N ARG A 278 -10.27 -4.55 -5.24
CA ARG A 278 -10.27 -4.68 -6.70
C ARG A 278 -8.91 -4.31 -7.32
N VAL A 279 -7.84 -4.95 -6.80
CA VAL A 279 -6.47 -4.68 -7.24
C VAL A 279 -5.84 -5.94 -7.83
N ASN A 280 -5.16 -5.79 -8.98
CA ASN A 280 -4.34 -6.83 -9.58
C ASN A 280 -2.88 -6.65 -9.14
N LEU A 281 -2.28 -7.70 -8.59
CA LEU A 281 -0.96 -7.64 -7.98
C LEU A 281 -0.01 -8.68 -8.56
N GLN A 282 1.23 -8.27 -8.85
CA GLN A 282 2.33 -9.16 -9.23
C GLN A 282 3.64 -8.71 -8.57
N SER A 283 4.37 -9.68 -7.98
CA SER A 283 5.64 -9.47 -7.30
C SER A 283 6.59 -10.65 -7.54
N SER A 284 7.75 -10.41 -8.14
CA SER A 284 8.69 -11.49 -8.49
C SER A 284 9.62 -11.94 -7.35
N LEU A 285 9.95 -11.06 -6.40
CA LEU A 285 10.89 -11.34 -5.30
C LEU A 285 10.25 -11.18 -3.92
N GLY A 286 9.28 -10.29 -3.78
CA GLY A 286 8.59 -9.97 -2.53
C GLY A 286 7.23 -10.64 -2.41
N ALA A 287 6.25 -9.89 -1.93
CA ALA A 287 4.87 -10.33 -1.80
C ALA A 287 3.91 -9.41 -2.55
N ALA A 288 2.77 -9.97 -2.99
CA ALA A 288 1.72 -9.17 -3.58
C ALA A 288 1.12 -8.19 -2.56
N LEU A 289 0.79 -8.65 -1.37
CA LEU A 289 0.37 -7.82 -0.24
C LEU A 289 1.26 -8.12 0.98
N SER A 290 1.87 -7.11 1.57
CA SER A 290 2.80 -7.23 2.67
C SER A 290 2.42 -6.33 3.86
N PHE A 291 2.60 -6.84 5.06
CA PHE A 291 2.50 -6.14 6.34
C PHE A 291 3.88 -6.14 7.00
N GLY A 292 4.47 -4.96 7.19
CA GLY A 292 5.85 -4.82 7.68
C GLY A 292 6.89 -5.03 6.56
N SER A 293 8.17 -5.33 6.88
CA SER A 293 8.74 -5.63 8.22
C SER A 293 8.84 -4.43 9.16
N GLU A 294 8.91 -3.23 8.66
CA GLU A 294 8.94 -1.99 9.43
C GLU A 294 7.51 -1.68 9.93
N MET A 295 7.16 -2.22 11.12
CA MET A 295 5.80 -2.15 11.68
C MET A 295 5.78 -1.68 13.14
N SER A 296 6.83 -1.00 13.57
CA SER A 296 7.11 -0.69 14.97
C SER A 296 6.17 0.36 15.59
N GLY A 297 5.51 1.19 14.77
CA GLY A 297 4.43 2.08 15.22
C GLY A 297 3.07 1.39 15.34
N GLY A 298 2.93 0.17 14.80
CA GLY A 298 1.70 -0.61 14.76
C GLY A 298 0.98 -0.55 13.40
N ILE A 299 0.27 -1.62 13.06
CA ILE A 299 -0.63 -1.72 11.90
C ILE A 299 -1.96 -2.29 12.40
N SER A 300 -3.09 -1.61 12.15
CA SER A 300 -4.42 -2.10 12.53
C SER A 300 -5.53 -1.63 11.60
N ASP A 301 -6.71 -2.21 11.77
CA ASP A 301 -7.91 -1.83 11.04
C ASP A 301 -7.70 -1.88 9.53
N VAL A 302 -7.33 -3.06 9.03
CA VAL A 302 -7.03 -3.28 7.61
C VAL A 302 -8.10 -4.15 6.98
N HIS A 303 -8.75 -3.63 5.96
CA HIS A 303 -9.78 -4.32 5.18
C HIS A 303 -9.34 -4.48 3.74
N VAL A 304 -9.24 -5.73 3.31
CA VAL A 304 -8.81 -6.08 1.95
C VAL A 304 -9.84 -7.00 1.32
N ASP A 305 -10.28 -6.62 0.13
CA ASP A 305 -11.21 -7.47 -0.63
C ASP A 305 -10.97 -7.43 -2.14
N HIS A 306 -11.36 -8.51 -2.83
CA HIS A 306 -11.27 -8.65 -4.28
C HIS A 306 -9.87 -8.41 -4.84
N LEU A 307 -8.88 -9.16 -4.31
CA LEU A 307 -7.53 -9.17 -4.88
C LEU A 307 -7.37 -10.26 -5.92
N HIS A 308 -6.65 -9.93 -6.98
CA HIS A 308 -6.20 -10.87 -7.97
C HIS A 308 -4.67 -10.89 -8.02
N ILE A 309 -4.05 -11.99 -7.59
CA ILE A 309 -2.60 -12.14 -7.43
C ILE A 309 -2.09 -13.14 -8.47
N ARG A 310 -1.09 -12.74 -9.26
CA ARG A 310 -0.49 -13.61 -10.28
C ARG A 310 1.03 -13.61 -10.21
N GLY A 311 1.63 -14.78 -10.53
CA GLY A 311 3.06 -14.90 -10.79
C GLY A 311 3.91 -14.26 -9.69
N SER A 312 3.53 -14.46 -8.42
CA SER A 312 4.17 -13.81 -7.28
C SER A 312 4.93 -14.82 -6.42
N THR A 313 6.06 -14.41 -5.85
CA THR A 313 6.80 -15.27 -4.92
C THR A 313 5.97 -15.56 -3.68
N LYS A 314 5.28 -14.56 -3.13
CA LYS A 314 4.32 -14.72 -2.04
C LYS A 314 3.03 -13.97 -2.35
N GLY A 315 1.90 -14.52 -1.91
CA GLY A 315 0.60 -13.86 -1.99
C GLY A 315 0.46 -12.81 -0.89
N ILE A 316 0.14 -13.24 0.32
CA ILE A 316 -0.05 -12.39 1.49
C ILE A 316 1.06 -12.67 2.50
N PHE A 317 1.74 -11.63 2.98
CA PHE A 317 2.91 -11.82 3.83
C PHE A 317 2.94 -10.87 5.03
N PHE A 318 2.96 -11.44 6.23
CA PHE A 318 3.15 -10.73 7.49
C PHE A 318 4.60 -10.89 7.95
N LYS A 319 5.36 -9.80 8.02
CA LYS A 319 6.79 -9.78 8.32
C LYS A 319 7.07 -9.02 9.59
N THR A 320 7.76 -9.64 10.53
CA THR A 320 8.23 -9.00 11.76
C THR A 320 9.47 -9.70 12.30
N ALA A 321 10.04 -9.18 13.38
CA ALA A 321 11.17 -9.76 14.11
C ALA A 321 11.19 -9.30 15.57
N GLN A 322 11.98 -9.98 16.40
CA GLN A 322 12.36 -9.44 17.70
C GLN A 322 12.98 -8.05 17.52
N GLY A 323 12.71 -7.12 18.43
CA GLY A 323 13.18 -5.73 18.32
C GLY A 323 12.25 -4.78 17.58
N ARG A 324 11.25 -5.30 16.86
CA ARG A 324 10.25 -4.46 16.18
C ARG A 324 9.30 -3.78 17.17
N GLY A 325 8.91 -4.45 18.27
CA GLY A 325 7.79 -3.98 19.08
C GLY A 325 6.54 -3.78 18.23
N GLY A 326 5.67 -2.87 18.62
CA GLY A 326 4.45 -2.55 17.88
C GLY A 326 3.48 -3.73 17.74
N TYR A 327 2.63 -3.68 16.74
CA TYR A 327 1.61 -4.72 16.51
C TYR A 327 1.17 -4.77 15.05
N ILE A 328 0.64 -5.95 14.63
CA ILE A 328 -0.23 -6.10 13.46
C ILE A 328 -1.49 -6.79 13.96
N ARG A 329 -2.63 -6.11 13.89
CA ARG A 329 -3.89 -6.62 14.41
C ARG A 329 -5.12 -6.12 13.65
N ASP A 330 -6.24 -6.80 13.87
CA ASP A 330 -7.55 -6.39 13.33
C ASP A 330 -7.51 -6.22 11.80
N ALA A 331 -6.97 -7.25 11.11
CA ALA A 331 -6.88 -7.29 9.66
C ALA A 331 -7.81 -8.37 9.09
N VAL A 332 -8.64 -7.98 8.13
CA VAL A 332 -9.53 -8.89 7.39
C VAL A 332 -9.17 -8.84 5.92
N ILE A 333 -8.75 -9.98 5.38
CA ILE A 333 -8.44 -10.14 3.96
C ILE A 333 -9.39 -11.19 3.39
N SER A 334 -10.18 -10.80 2.39
CA SER A 334 -11.22 -11.62 1.81
C SER A 334 -11.26 -11.59 0.29
N ASP A 335 -11.90 -12.60 -0.29
CA ASP A 335 -12.19 -12.65 -1.73
C ASP A 335 -10.93 -12.49 -2.58
N VAL A 336 -9.96 -13.40 -2.36
CA VAL A 336 -8.65 -13.38 -3.01
C VAL A 336 -8.52 -14.53 -4.00
N GLU A 337 -8.17 -14.21 -5.23
CA GLU A 337 -7.80 -15.17 -6.26
C GLU A 337 -6.29 -15.15 -6.48
N MET A 338 -5.65 -16.34 -6.46
CA MET A 338 -4.21 -16.50 -6.64
C MET A 338 -3.92 -17.47 -7.78
N GLU A 339 -2.98 -17.13 -8.66
CA GLU A 339 -2.53 -17.99 -9.76
C GLU A 339 -1.01 -17.91 -9.90
N ASP A 340 -0.35 -19.07 -9.99
CA ASP A 340 1.11 -19.18 -10.13
C ASP A 340 1.86 -18.48 -8.98
N VAL A 341 1.49 -18.76 -7.72
CA VAL A 341 2.09 -18.16 -6.53
C VAL A 341 2.95 -19.16 -5.78
N GLY A 342 4.15 -18.75 -5.38
CA GLY A 342 5.08 -19.60 -4.64
C GLY A 342 4.52 -20.00 -3.27
N VAL A 343 4.24 -19.03 -2.40
CA VAL A 343 3.61 -19.24 -1.10
C VAL A 343 2.34 -18.40 -1.01
N ALA A 344 1.17 -19.03 -0.83
CA ALA A 344 -0.07 -18.28 -0.80
C ALA A 344 -0.18 -17.37 0.44
N ILE A 345 0.08 -17.92 1.63
CA ILE A 345 -0.02 -17.21 2.92
C ILE A 345 1.28 -17.40 3.70
N ALA A 346 1.92 -16.31 4.09
CA ALA A 346 3.17 -16.36 4.85
C ALA A 346 3.13 -15.45 6.08
N PHE A 347 3.67 -15.94 7.19
CA PHE A 347 3.98 -15.20 8.41
C PHE A 347 5.42 -15.50 8.79
N THR A 348 6.20 -14.49 9.19
CA THR A 348 7.53 -14.71 9.76
C THR A 348 7.79 -13.80 10.93
N GLY A 349 8.31 -14.38 12.02
CA GLY A 349 8.84 -13.68 13.17
C GLY A 349 10.37 -13.53 13.17
N ASP A 350 11.00 -13.84 12.03
CA ASP A 350 12.47 -13.83 11.86
C ASP A 350 12.89 -13.03 10.63
N TRP A 351 12.48 -11.75 10.58
CA TRP A 351 12.93 -10.82 9.54
C TRP A 351 14.04 -9.93 10.10
N SER A 352 15.26 -10.43 10.11
CA SER A 352 16.40 -9.97 10.90
C SER A 352 17.11 -8.70 10.42
N THR A 353 16.46 -7.82 9.64
CA THR A 353 17.04 -6.52 9.28
C THR A 353 16.72 -5.48 10.34
N HIS A 354 17.72 -4.74 10.82
CA HIS A 354 17.57 -3.68 11.82
C HIS A 354 18.29 -2.40 11.38
N PRO A 355 17.86 -1.20 11.83
CA PRO A 355 18.48 0.06 11.45
C PRO A 355 19.84 0.33 12.11
N GLY A 356 20.46 -0.65 12.70
CA GLY A 356 21.75 -0.56 13.36
C GLY A 356 22.06 -1.84 14.14
N ASP A 357 23.27 -1.93 14.66
CA ASP A 357 23.75 -3.13 15.37
C ASP A 357 23.15 -3.29 16.79
N HIS A 358 22.46 -2.26 17.30
CA HIS A 358 21.92 -2.21 18.65
C HIS A 358 20.41 -2.01 18.64
N PHE A 359 19.65 -3.07 18.47
CA PHE A 359 18.22 -3.09 18.69
C PHE A 359 17.88 -3.72 20.04
N ASP A 360 16.71 -3.42 20.58
CA ASP A 360 16.24 -4.04 21.83
C ASP A 360 15.50 -5.35 21.52
N PRO A 361 16.13 -6.52 21.69
CA PRO A 361 15.49 -7.81 21.39
C PRO A 361 14.29 -8.12 22.30
N THR A 362 14.09 -7.38 23.40
CA THR A 362 12.94 -7.54 24.30
C THR A 362 11.71 -6.81 23.81
N ALA A 363 11.84 -5.91 22.85
CA ALA A 363 10.72 -5.26 22.19
C ALA A 363 10.03 -6.25 21.24
N LEU A 364 9.14 -7.09 21.75
CA LEU A 364 8.44 -8.11 21.01
C LEU A 364 7.22 -7.51 20.28
N PRO A 365 6.95 -7.91 19.02
CA PRO A 365 5.79 -7.45 18.26
C PRO A 365 4.55 -8.30 18.58
N VAL A 366 3.38 -7.70 18.66
CA VAL A 366 2.11 -8.42 18.81
C VAL A 366 1.45 -8.65 17.45
N ILE A 367 1.31 -9.92 17.05
CA ILE A 367 0.56 -10.29 15.84
C ILE A 367 -0.69 -11.07 16.26
N SER A 368 -1.88 -10.49 16.06
CA SER A 368 -3.13 -11.08 16.53
C SER A 368 -4.36 -10.55 15.79
N GLY A 369 -5.44 -11.34 15.75
CA GLY A 369 -6.71 -10.88 15.15
C GLY A 369 -6.65 -10.75 13.63
N ILE A 370 -6.03 -11.72 12.97
CA ILE A 370 -5.90 -11.75 11.49
C ILE A 370 -6.89 -12.75 10.93
N THR A 371 -7.79 -12.30 10.08
CA THR A 371 -8.76 -13.14 9.38
C THR A 371 -8.47 -13.19 7.88
N LEU A 372 -8.27 -14.38 7.36
CA LEU A 372 -8.07 -14.69 5.95
C LEU A 372 -9.23 -15.58 5.49
N LYS A 373 -10.05 -15.09 4.55
CA LYS A 373 -11.27 -15.82 4.16
C LYS A 373 -11.61 -15.72 2.67
N ASN A 374 -12.38 -16.70 2.18
CA ASN A 374 -12.84 -16.73 0.78
C ASN A 374 -11.68 -16.64 -0.20
N MET A 375 -10.72 -17.55 -0.13
CA MET A 375 -9.54 -17.54 -0.99
C MET A 375 -9.50 -18.74 -1.90
N VAL A 376 -9.13 -18.52 -3.15
CA VAL A 376 -8.92 -19.58 -4.14
C VAL A 376 -7.52 -19.45 -4.72
N GLY A 377 -6.76 -20.55 -4.69
CA GLY A 377 -5.42 -20.64 -5.27
C GLY A 377 -5.31 -21.71 -6.34
N LYS A 378 -4.66 -21.41 -7.46
CA LYS A 378 -4.35 -22.35 -8.53
C LYS A 378 -2.84 -22.34 -8.81
N ASN A 379 -2.26 -23.53 -8.98
CA ASN A 379 -0.83 -23.70 -9.22
C ASN A 379 0.04 -23.04 -8.14
N ILE A 380 -0.23 -23.38 -6.88
CA ILE A 380 0.46 -22.83 -5.71
C ILE A 380 1.52 -23.82 -5.24
N SER A 381 2.75 -23.37 -5.00
CA SER A 381 3.81 -24.29 -4.55
C SER A 381 3.67 -24.67 -3.06
N VAL A 382 3.29 -23.71 -2.20
CA VAL A 382 3.08 -23.90 -0.76
C VAL A 382 1.81 -23.15 -0.33
N ALA A 383 0.87 -23.85 0.32
CA ALA A 383 -0.36 -23.24 0.79
C ALA A 383 -0.11 -22.21 1.90
N GLY A 384 0.76 -22.54 2.86
CA GLY A 384 1.11 -21.61 3.91
C GLY A 384 2.43 -21.93 4.64
N VAL A 385 3.12 -20.86 5.03
CA VAL A 385 4.29 -20.88 5.93
C VAL A 385 4.04 -19.89 7.06
N LEU A 386 3.70 -20.39 8.23
CA LEU A 386 3.27 -19.60 9.36
C LEU A 386 4.25 -19.78 10.52
N SER A 387 5.19 -18.85 10.68
CA SER A 387 6.27 -18.94 11.67
C SER A 387 6.24 -17.72 12.59
N GLY A 388 5.73 -17.89 13.81
CA GLY A 388 5.81 -16.90 14.88
C GLY A 388 7.13 -16.91 15.62
N ILE A 389 7.26 -16.07 16.63
CA ILE A 389 8.47 -15.93 17.46
C ILE A 389 8.44 -16.97 18.59
N THR A 390 9.56 -17.63 18.83
CA THR A 390 9.69 -18.56 19.96
C THR A 390 9.54 -17.82 21.29
N GLY A 391 8.56 -18.23 22.09
CA GLY A 391 8.23 -17.58 23.37
C GLY A 391 7.23 -16.40 23.23
N ASP A 392 6.93 -15.96 22.01
CA ASP A 392 5.94 -14.94 21.70
C ASP A 392 5.15 -15.34 20.45
N PRO A 393 4.22 -16.29 20.57
CA PRO A 393 3.50 -16.85 19.42
C PRO A 393 2.52 -15.83 18.83
N PHE A 394 2.33 -15.90 17.52
CA PHE A 394 1.24 -15.18 16.85
C PHE A 394 -0.10 -15.85 17.17
N THR A 395 -1.10 -15.06 17.50
CA THR A 395 -2.34 -15.57 18.06
C THR A 395 -3.59 -15.08 17.32
N ASN A 396 -4.71 -15.77 17.52
CA ASN A 396 -6.00 -15.40 16.93
C ASN A 396 -5.92 -15.25 15.39
N ILE A 397 -5.24 -16.20 14.74
CA ILE A 397 -5.20 -16.28 13.29
C ILE A 397 -6.37 -17.14 12.84
N CYS A 398 -7.21 -16.58 11.97
CA CYS A 398 -8.39 -17.25 11.45
C CYS A 398 -8.29 -17.50 9.95
N LEU A 399 -8.41 -18.76 9.54
CA LEU A 399 -8.49 -19.18 8.14
C LEU A 399 -9.90 -19.73 7.86
N SER A 400 -10.63 -19.18 6.88
CA SER A 400 -12.00 -19.61 6.60
C SER A 400 -12.30 -19.66 5.11
N ASN A 401 -12.90 -20.77 4.67
CA ASN A 401 -13.29 -20.96 3.26
C ASN A 401 -12.14 -20.69 2.28
N ILE A 402 -11.05 -21.46 2.42
CA ILE A 402 -9.83 -21.34 1.59
C ILE A 402 -9.64 -22.64 0.80
N ASN A 403 -9.52 -22.53 -0.51
CA ASN A 403 -9.31 -23.67 -1.39
C ASN A 403 -8.08 -23.44 -2.27
N ILE A 404 -6.98 -24.13 -1.97
CA ILE A 404 -5.70 -23.99 -2.67
C ILE A 404 -5.36 -25.29 -3.40
N SER A 405 -5.32 -25.20 -4.73
CA SER A 405 -4.81 -26.27 -5.59
C SER A 405 -3.30 -26.14 -5.71
N LEU A 406 -2.58 -27.11 -5.14
CA LEU A 406 -1.12 -27.15 -5.20
C LEU A 406 -0.63 -27.47 -6.61
N ALA A 407 0.56 -27.00 -6.94
CA ALA A 407 1.24 -27.33 -8.18
C ALA A 407 1.61 -28.83 -8.22
N ASP A 408 1.51 -29.44 -9.38
CA ASP A 408 1.90 -30.83 -9.61
C ASP A 408 3.44 -30.96 -9.62
N SER A 409 4.09 -30.72 -8.50
CA SER A 409 5.54 -30.85 -8.35
C SER A 409 5.86 -31.70 -7.12
N ALA A 410 6.96 -32.45 -7.18
CA ALA A 410 7.46 -33.20 -6.03
C ALA A 410 7.80 -32.34 -4.79
N ASN A 411 7.85 -31.02 -4.97
CA ASN A 411 8.20 -30.04 -3.94
C ASN A 411 6.99 -29.22 -3.45
N SER A 412 5.77 -29.52 -3.92
CA SER A 412 4.58 -28.83 -3.40
C SER A 412 4.29 -29.30 -1.98
N THR A 413 4.15 -28.35 -1.07
CA THR A 413 3.90 -28.63 0.35
C THR A 413 2.66 -27.90 0.82
N SER A 414 1.88 -28.53 1.69
CA SER A 414 0.64 -27.93 2.20
C SER A 414 0.93 -26.76 3.13
N TRP A 415 1.30 -27.05 4.38
CA TRP A 415 1.44 -26.05 5.44
C TRP A 415 2.65 -26.34 6.32
N PHE A 416 3.32 -25.27 6.75
CA PHE A 416 4.31 -25.29 7.80
C PHE A 416 3.89 -24.31 8.90
N CYS A 417 3.80 -24.75 10.15
CA CYS A 417 3.45 -23.90 11.27
C CYS A 417 4.43 -24.07 12.44
N SER A 418 4.75 -22.95 13.10
CA SER A 418 5.48 -22.93 14.36
C SER A 418 5.16 -21.67 15.13
N ASN A 419 5.00 -21.76 16.45
CA ASN A 419 4.71 -20.61 17.33
C ASN A 419 3.55 -19.75 16.83
N ILE A 420 2.46 -20.40 16.44
CA ILE A 420 1.23 -19.76 15.96
C ILE A 420 0.04 -20.45 16.60
N SER A 421 -1.05 -19.73 16.80
CA SER A 421 -2.32 -20.32 17.27
C SER A 421 -3.52 -19.62 16.64
N GLY A 422 -4.57 -20.39 16.43
CA GLY A 422 -5.75 -19.85 15.80
C GLY A 422 -6.81 -20.91 15.51
N TYR A 423 -7.63 -20.61 14.52
CA TYR A 423 -8.75 -21.44 14.11
C TYR A 423 -8.85 -21.53 12.59
N SER A 424 -9.23 -22.69 12.10
CA SER A 424 -9.48 -22.91 10.67
C SER A 424 -10.81 -23.62 10.43
N GLU A 425 -11.53 -23.21 9.40
CA GLU A 425 -12.76 -23.84 8.95
C GLU A 425 -12.84 -23.84 7.42
N LEU A 426 -13.26 -24.97 6.83
CA LEU A 426 -13.40 -25.13 5.38
C LEU A 426 -12.13 -24.75 4.61
N VAL A 427 -10.96 -25.18 5.11
CA VAL A 427 -9.65 -24.93 4.49
C VAL A 427 -9.14 -26.20 3.82
N PHE A 428 -8.77 -26.11 2.56
CA PHE A 428 -8.15 -27.18 1.79
C PHE A 428 -6.90 -26.67 1.03
N PRO A 429 -5.77 -27.41 1.10
CA PRO A 429 -5.50 -28.58 1.94
C PRO A 429 -5.57 -28.26 3.43
N GLU A 430 -5.83 -29.28 4.25
CA GLU A 430 -5.98 -29.15 5.70
C GLU A 430 -4.75 -28.52 6.33
N PRO A 431 -4.90 -27.45 7.15
CA PRO A 431 -3.77 -26.75 7.76
C PRO A 431 -3.21 -27.48 8.97
N CYS A 432 -2.21 -26.90 9.61
CA CYS A 432 -1.54 -27.44 10.79
C CYS A 432 -2.48 -27.56 12.00
N LEU A 433 -2.17 -28.49 12.91
CA LEU A 433 -2.90 -28.70 14.17
C LEU A 433 -2.93 -27.45 15.08
N ASP A 434 -1.92 -26.59 14.99
CA ASP A 434 -1.84 -25.32 15.73
C ASP A 434 -3.01 -24.36 15.41
N LEU A 435 -3.70 -24.58 14.30
CA LEU A 435 -4.89 -23.83 13.87
C LEU A 435 -6.20 -24.63 14.11
N HIS A 436 -6.13 -25.71 14.80
CA HIS A 436 -7.28 -26.51 15.24
C HIS A 436 -7.52 -26.32 16.72
N ASN A 437 -8.12 -25.21 17.16
CA ASN A 437 -8.43 -25.02 18.58
C ASN A 437 -9.87 -25.38 18.89
N PRO A 438 -10.17 -26.56 19.45
CA PRO A 438 -11.53 -26.98 19.78
C PRO A 438 -12.07 -26.37 21.08
N SER A 439 -11.26 -25.62 21.83
CA SER A 439 -11.62 -25.22 23.21
C SER A 439 -12.38 -23.91 23.33
N ASN A 440 -12.61 -23.17 22.26
CA ASN A 440 -13.49 -21.99 22.28
C ASN A 440 -14.39 -21.98 21.06
N SER A 441 -15.67 -21.99 21.28
CA SER A 441 -16.78 -21.92 20.32
C SER A 441 -16.89 -20.55 19.59
N SER A 442 -15.80 -19.87 19.36
CA SER A 442 -15.77 -18.66 18.54
C SER A 442 -15.42 -19.06 17.10
N SER A 443 -16.44 -19.15 16.27
CA SER A 443 -16.26 -19.17 14.82
C SER A 443 -15.44 -17.95 14.36
N CYS A 444 -14.76 -18.04 13.21
CA CYS A 444 -14.12 -16.89 12.55
C CYS A 444 -15.06 -15.67 12.37
N LEU A 445 -16.34 -15.84 12.61
CA LEU A 445 -17.39 -14.81 12.57
C LEU A 445 -17.51 -13.97 13.86
N SER A 446 -16.83 -14.32 14.94
CA SER A 446 -16.96 -13.63 16.24
C SER A 446 -15.93 -12.52 16.49
N LEU A 447 -15.14 -12.14 15.48
CA LEU A 447 -14.43 -10.87 15.54
C LEU A 447 -15.45 -9.74 15.41
N PRO A 448 -15.45 -8.72 16.29
CA PRO A 448 -16.47 -7.69 16.31
C PRO A 448 -16.54 -7.00 14.95
N SER A 449 -17.68 -7.14 14.28
CA SER A 449 -18.07 -6.18 13.26
C SER A 449 -18.12 -4.82 13.95
N TYR A 450 -17.33 -3.87 13.50
CA TYR A 450 -17.26 -2.52 14.06
C TYR A 450 -18.66 -1.93 14.21
N HIS A 451 -19.14 -1.83 15.45
CA HIS A 451 -20.22 -0.92 15.78
C HIS A 451 -19.61 0.48 15.89
N ALA A 452 -20.01 1.35 14.97
CA ALA A 452 -19.73 2.77 15.07
C ALA A 452 -20.07 3.26 16.48
N VAL A 453 -19.05 3.68 17.24
CA VAL A 453 -19.29 4.45 18.47
C VAL A 453 -19.90 5.77 18.03
N ALA A 454 -21.21 5.88 18.25
CA ALA A 454 -21.88 7.17 18.18
C ALA A 454 -21.25 8.05 19.27
N VAL A 455 -20.51 9.07 18.85
CA VAL A 455 -20.06 10.14 19.74
C VAL A 455 -21.29 10.96 20.09
N ALA A 456 -21.67 10.92 21.37
CA ALA A 456 -22.71 11.76 21.96
C ALA A 456 -22.21 13.23 22.10
#